data_0d0c626f75cc31819870f2fbd4168a7c
#
_entry.id   0d0c626f75cc31819870f2fbd4168a7c
#
_cell.length_a   1.000
_cell.length_b   1.000
_cell.length_c   1.000
_cell.angle_alpha   90.00
_cell.angle_beta   90.00
_cell.angle_gamma   90.00
#
_symmetry.space_group_name_H-M   'P 1'
#
loop_
_entity.id
_entity.type
_entity.pdbx_description
1 polymer ?
#
loop_
_entity_poly.entity_id
_entity_poly.type
_entity_poly.pdbx_seq_one_letter_code
_entity_poly.pdbx_strand_id
1 'polypeptide(L)'
;MNIDRTPGDFRRAEPVSRPGPVGRIWGGIKRWSGDNPRLSRVVWFTVGLLLLALLIWAIYPAKNSGRDGRIGQGAQPVGVARAVSGDINVTINALGTVTPLATATVRPQVGGMLVKINFTEGQMVKAGDVLAQIDPRPYQAALDQVRGQLARDAATLANAKVDLARYQALQAQNAIAAQQVSAQAALVKSTEGIVISDQANVQTARINLGYTNIVSPVAGRAGIHLVDIGNIVSAGQSNGIVVVTQLDPMSVLFTIPEDNIRTVLARVNSGAVLPVDVYDRSQTNKITSGVLSAVDTVVDPATGSVKLRALFDNKDSKLFPSQFVNVRLLVNTLPSQVTVPVPAVQRGADGAYVFLVRPDKTVTQRAVTIGIQDGNKMQILSGLKAGDTVVVDGADRLRDGADIEIPNLTGKIAAPSGGAGDEAARAARRAQMQEAMTKACSADIKKVCAEATNAREIRMCLFRNRDDLGADCQKAMSQMRQAGGRRRGGGGGGQ
;
A
#
# COMPACT_ATOMS: atom_id res chain seq x y z
N MET A 1 -21.79 6.92 -45.27
CA MET A 1 -22.46 5.63 -45.54
C MET A 1 -23.51 5.45 -44.44
N ASN A 2 -24.75 5.87 -44.78
CA ASN A 2 -25.94 5.84 -43.93
C ASN A 2 -26.43 4.41 -43.75
N ILE A 3 -26.82 4.05 -42.53
CA ILE A 3 -27.84 3.02 -42.30
C ILE A 3 -28.69 3.46 -41.12
N ASP A 4 -29.85 4.01 -41.47
CA ASP A 4 -31.06 4.18 -40.68
C ASP A 4 -31.58 2.85 -40.15
N ARG A 5 -31.99 2.79 -38.88
CA ARG A 5 -32.96 1.80 -38.38
C ARG A 5 -33.88 2.45 -37.35
N THR A 6 -35.12 2.66 -37.81
CA THR A 6 -36.34 3.03 -37.10
C THR A 6 -36.71 2.03 -35.98
N PRO A 7 -37.37 2.50 -34.89
CA PRO A 7 -37.84 1.65 -33.78
C PRO A 7 -39.23 1.05 -34.08
N GLY A 8 -39.32 -0.26 -33.81
CA GLY A 8 -40.55 -1.06 -33.93
C GLY A 8 -41.50 -0.85 -32.75
N ASP A 9 -42.71 -0.70 -33.14
CA ASP A 9 -43.96 -0.55 -32.42
C ASP A 9 -44.27 -1.78 -31.54
N PHE A 10 -44.33 -1.66 -30.22
CA PHE A 10 -44.87 -2.69 -29.32
C PHE A 10 -46.30 -2.30 -28.90
N ARG A 11 -47.28 -2.94 -29.57
CA ARG A 11 -48.70 -2.92 -29.19
C ARG A 11 -48.86 -3.53 -27.77
N ARG A 12 -49.56 -2.76 -26.91
CA ARG A 12 -50.10 -3.22 -25.62
C ARG A 12 -51.21 -4.23 -25.87
N ALA A 13 -51.11 -5.41 -25.26
CA ALA A 13 -52.18 -6.38 -25.08
C ALA A 13 -52.93 -6.06 -23.78
N GLU A 14 -54.22 -5.79 -23.86
CA GLU A 14 -55.11 -5.62 -22.69
C GLU A 14 -55.34 -6.99 -21.99
N PRO A 15 -55.49 -7.02 -20.67
CA PRO A 15 -55.84 -8.24 -19.96
C PRO A 15 -57.36 -8.43 -19.92
N VAL A 16 -57.82 -9.55 -20.43
CA VAL A 16 -59.20 -10.05 -20.32
C VAL A 16 -59.48 -10.44 -18.86
N SER A 17 -60.44 -9.74 -18.23
CA SER A 17 -60.95 -10.01 -16.88
C SER A 17 -61.88 -11.24 -16.91
N ARG A 18 -61.56 -12.30 -16.20
CA ARG A 18 -62.49 -13.40 -15.86
C ARG A 18 -63.21 -13.04 -14.56
N PRO A 19 -64.58 -13.20 -14.55
CA PRO A 19 -65.38 -12.93 -13.33
C PRO A 19 -65.19 -14.07 -12.31
N GLY A 20 -65.02 -13.70 -11.01
CA GLY A 20 -64.89 -14.59 -9.87
C GLY A 20 -66.22 -15.22 -9.38
N PRO A 21 -66.13 -16.25 -8.49
CA PRO A 21 -67.24 -17.16 -8.20
C PRO A 21 -68.29 -16.64 -7.22
N VAL A 22 -68.49 -15.35 -7.02
CA VAL A 22 -69.41 -14.81 -6.01
C VAL A 22 -70.84 -14.65 -6.56
N GLY A 23 -71.12 -14.88 -7.86
CA GLY A 23 -72.43 -14.67 -8.50
C GLY A 23 -73.45 -15.78 -8.33
N ARG A 24 -73.13 -16.94 -7.72
CA ARG A 24 -74.03 -18.11 -7.67
C ARG A 24 -74.79 -18.35 -6.35
N ILE A 25 -74.58 -17.61 -5.32
CA ILE A 25 -75.18 -17.82 -4.01
C ILE A 25 -76.51 -17.01 -3.81
N TRP A 26 -76.79 -15.99 -4.62
CA TRP A 26 -77.93 -15.12 -4.44
C TRP A 26 -79.21 -15.55 -5.19
N GLY A 27 -79.16 -16.61 -6.02
CA GLY A 27 -80.32 -17.10 -6.73
C GLY A 27 -81.22 -18.07 -5.94
N GLY A 28 -80.74 -18.67 -4.85
CA GLY A 28 -81.47 -19.70 -4.06
C GLY A 28 -82.41 -19.15 -2.98
N ILE A 29 -82.17 -17.97 -2.51
CA ILE A 29 -82.89 -17.45 -1.28
C ILE A 29 -84.24 -16.80 -1.60
N LYS A 30 -84.53 -16.42 -2.85
CA LYS A 30 -85.78 -15.78 -3.23
C LYS A 30 -86.99 -16.75 -3.42
N ARG A 31 -86.80 -18.07 -3.52
CA ARG A 31 -87.91 -19.03 -3.72
C ARG A 31 -88.46 -19.62 -2.41
N TRP A 32 -87.79 -19.48 -1.29
CA TRP A 32 -88.23 -20.07 0.01
C TRP A 32 -89.07 -19.09 0.89
N SER A 33 -89.17 -17.86 0.52
CA SER A 33 -89.85 -16.81 1.28
C SER A 33 -91.36 -16.67 0.98
N GLY A 34 -91.87 -17.44 -0.03
CA GLY A 34 -93.27 -17.24 -0.51
C GLY A 34 -94.35 -18.04 0.26
N ASP A 35 -94.01 -19.17 0.90
CA ASP A 35 -95.05 -20.09 1.31
C ASP A 35 -95.39 -20.10 2.82
N ASN A 36 -94.64 -19.36 3.70
CA ASN A 36 -94.98 -19.28 5.10
C ASN A 36 -94.60 -17.91 5.76
N PRO A 37 -95.48 -16.93 5.72
CA PRO A 37 -95.15 -15.57 6.18
C PRO A 37 -94.96 -15.39 7.69
N ARG A 38 -95.25 -16.40 8.50
CA ARG A 38 -95.01 -16.36 9.94
C ARG A 38 -93.66 -16.96 10.32
N LEU A 39 -93.19 -17.97 9.65
CA LEU A 39 -91.87 -18.56 9.84
C LEU A 39 -90.75 -17.69 9.32
N SER A 40 -90.93 -17.01 8.18
CA SER A 40 -89.93 -16.12 7.62
C SER A 40 -89.62 -14.91 8.55
N ARG A 41 -90.62 -14.39 9.22
CA ARG A 41 -90.40 -13.29 10.18
C ARG A 41 -89.60 -13.74 11.42
N VAL A 42 -89.83 -14.96 11.92
CA VAL A 42 -89.05 -15.50 13.06
C VAL A 42 -87.58 -15.75 12.63
N VAL A 43 -87.37 -16.34 11.45
CA VAL A 43 -86.00 -16.59 10.94
C VAL A 43 -85.26 -15.25 10.71
N TRP A 44 -85.91 -14.24 10.14
CA TRP A 44 -85.28 -12.91 9.99
C TRP A 44 -85.02 -12.21 11.32
N PHE A 45 -85.90 -12.37 12.32
CA PHE A 45 -85.67 -11.84 13.64
C PHE A 45 -84.51 -12.59 14.40
N THR A 46 -84.39 -13.91 14.21
CA THR A 46 -83.29 -14.66 14.85
C THR A 46 -81.98 -14.38 14.19
N VAL A 47 -81.91 -14.23 12.83
CA VAL A 47 -80.72 -13.83 12.10
C VAL A 47 -80.34 -12.39 12.45
N GLY A 48 -81.32 -11.49 12.60
CA GLY A 48 -81.08 -10.11 13.03
C GLY A 48 -80.51 -10.03 14.45
N LEU A 49 -81.04 -10.87 15.38
CA LEU A 49 -80.57 -10.94 16.75
C LEU A 49 -79.16 -11.56 16.85
N LEU A 50 -78.85 -12.57 15.98
CA LEU A 50 -77.50 -13.15 15.89
C LEU A 50 -76.48 -12.15 15.31
N LEU A 51 -76.87 -11.40 14.30
CA LEU A 51 -76.02 -10.35 13.72
C LEU A 51 -75.83 -9.19 14.71
N LEU A 52 -76.87 -8.83 15.49
CA LEU A 52 -76.76 -7.85 16.54
C LEU A 52 -75.85 -8.33 17.70
N ALA A 53 -75.96 -9.60 18.10
CA ALA A 53 -75.10 -10.22 19.09
C ALA A 53 -73.64 -10.28 18.60
N LEU A 54 -73.39 -10.58 17.32
CA LEU A 54 -72.11 -10.57 16.67
C LEU A 54 -71.53 -9.14 16.58
N LEU A 55 -72.40 -8.16 16.31
CA LEU A 55 -71.99 -6.75 16.25
C LEU A 55 -71.68 -6.23 17.66
N ILE A 56 -72.45 -6.60 18.67
CA ILE A 56 -72.15 -6.31 20.09
C ILE A 56 -70.87 -6.97 20.52
N TRP A 57 -70.62 -8.22 20.08
CA TRP A 57 -69.36 -8.94 20.37
C TRP A 57 -68.16 -8.30 19.64
N ALA A 58 -68.38 -7.72 18.41
CA ALA A 58 -67.35 -7.00 17.68
C ALA A 58 -67.09 -5.58 18.22
N ILE A 59 -68.10 -4.92 18.82
CA ILE A 59 -67.99 -3.57 19.37
C ILE A 59 -67.57 -3.53 20.85
N TYR A 60 -67.83 -4.60 21.60
CA TYR A 60 -67.23 -4.74 22.92
C TYR A 60 -65.80 -5.27 22.74
N PRO A 61 -64.78 -4.42 22.81
CA PRO A 61 -63.43 -4.94 22.88
C PRO A 61 -63.40 -5.81 24.15
N ALA A 62 -63.12 -7.09 23.97
CA ALA A 62 -62.72 -7.93 25.08
C ALA A 62 -61.66 -7.14 25.81
N LYS A 63 -61.98 -6.80 27.07
CA LYS A 63 -61.02 -6.17 27.97
C LYS A 63 -59.95 -7.23 28.18
N ASN A 64 -59.09 -7.37 27.15
CA ASN A 64 -57.82 -8.01 27.35
C ASN A 64 -57.18 -7.20 28.45
N SER A 65 -57.22 -7.75 29.64
CA SER A 65 -56.29 -7.42 30.70
C SER A 65 -54.92 -7.54 30.03
N GLY A 66 -54.45 -6.40 29.54
CA GLY A 66 -53.09 -6.27 29.00
C GLY A 66 -52.18 -6.72 30.12
N ARG A 67 -51.78 -7.98 30.05
CA ARG A 67 -50.41 -8.27 30.36
C ARG A 67 -49.64 -7.43 29.33
N ASP A 68 -49.30 -6.20 29.70
CA ASP A 68 -48.11 -5.57 29.22
C ASP A 68 -47.00 -6.59 29.47
N GLY A 69 -46.89 -7.52 28.55
CA GLY A 69 -45.67 -8.25 28.33
C GLY A 69 -44.66 -7.17 27.88
N ARG A 70 -44.14 -6.39 28.82
CA ARG A 70 -42.74 -6.04 28.74
C ARG A 70 -42.05 -7.38 28.59
N ILE A 71 -41.90 -7.80 27.35
CA ILE A 71 -40.80 -8.67 27.01
C ILE A 71 -39.61 -7.84 27.44
N GLY A 72 -39.18 -8.05 28.67
CA GLY A 72 -37.97 -7.52 29.20
C GLY A 72 -36.91 -7.98 28.18
N GLN A 73 -36.54 -7.11 27.30
CA GLN A 73 -35.26 -7.28 26.62
C GLN A 73 -34.29 -7.28 27.78
N GLY A 74 -33.87 -8.48 28.19
CA GLY A 74 -32.86 -8.64 29.24
C GLY A 74 -31.72 -7.73 28.90
N ALA A 75 -31.09 -7.13 29.91
CA ALA A 75 -29.98 -6.21 29.73
C ALA A 75 -29.04 -6.73 28.62
N GLN A 76 -28.85 -5.93 27.59
CA GLN A 76 -28.07 -6.35 26.42
C GLN A 76 -26.57 -6.34 26.79
N PRO A 77 -25.83 -7.44 26.56
CA PRO A 77 -24.41 -7.46 26.80
C PRO A 77 -23.69 -6.55 25.78
N VAL A 78 -22.98 -5.56 26.28
CA VAL A 78 -22.28 -4.58 25.45
C VAL A 78 -20.81 -4.44 25.83
N GLY A 79 -19.94 -4.25 24.82
CA GLY A 79 -18.59 -3.81 25.04
C GLY A 79 -18.53 -2.29 25.19
N VAL A 80 -17.78 -1.81 26.18
CA VAL A 80 -17.67 -0.38 26.45
C VAL A 80 -16.23 0.09 26.43
N ALA A 81 -16.00 1.35 26.06
CA ALA A 81 -14.71 2.03 26.16
C ALA A 81 -14.89 3.42 26.77
N ARG A 82 -13.84 3.95 27.37
CA ARG A 82 -13.83 5.33 27.86
C ARG A 82 -13.33 6.26 26.79
N ALA A 83 -13.98 7.42 26.65
CA ALA A 83 -13.44 8.53 25.90
C ALA A 83 -12.20 9.06 26.63
N VAL A 84 -11.06 9.09 25.93
CA VAL A 84 -9.80 9.52 26.49
C VAL A 84 -9.34 10.82 25.84
N SER A 85 -8.69 11.70 26.61
CA SER A 85 -7.96 12.82 26.03
C SER A 85 -6.58 12.33 25.65
N GLY A 86 -6.18 12.57 24.42
CA GLY A 86 -4.90 12.18 23.92
C GLY A 86 -4.57 12.83 22.58
N ASP A 87 -3.35 12.63 22.13
CA ASP A 87 -2.89 13.18 20.86
C ASP A 87 -3.48 12.36 19.70
N ILE A 88 -3.84 13.07 18.63
CA ILE A 88 -4.33 12.48 17.39
C ILE A 88 -3.49 12.97 16.21
N ASN A 89 -3.05 12.05 15.40
CA ASN A 89 -2.23 12.36 14.25
C ASN A 89 -3.09 12.66 13.02
N VAL A 90 -2.78 13.75 12.37
CA VAL A 90 -3.33 14.14 11.07
C VAL A 90 -2.44 13.50 10.01
N THR A 91 -2.86 12.37 9.46
CA THR A 91 -2.09 11.63 8.47
C THR A 91 -2.76 11.63 7.11
N ILE A 92 -1.96 11.72 6.07
CA ILE A 92 -2.39 11.54 4.68
C ILE A 92 -1.84 10.21 4.19
N ASN A 93 -2.72 9.32 3.77
CA ASN A 93 -2.35 8.05 3.18
C ASN A 93 -2.31 8.20 1.66
N ALA A 94 -1.25 7.67 1.03
CA ALA A 94 -1.06 7.72 -0.41
C ALA A 94 -0.38 6.45 -0.91
N LEU A 95 -0.52 6.16 -2.20
CA LEU A 95 0.28 5.14 -2.87
C LEU A 95 1.52 5.81 -3.45
N GLY A 96 2.69 5.23 -3.22
CA GLY A 96 3.95 5.72 -3.72
C GLY A 96 4.72 4.68 -4.53
N THR A 97 5.64 5.18 -5.33
CA THR A 97 6.61 4.36 -6.06
C THR A 97 8.01 4.71 -5.57
N VAL A 98 8.77 3.70 -5.23
CA VAL A 98 10.17 3.84 -4.84
C VAL A 98 10.99 4.17 -6.07
N THR A 99 11.72 5.29 -6.04
CA THR A 99 12.57 5.73 -7.13
C THR A 99 13.98 5.99 -6.62
N PRO A 100 15.02 5.55 -7.34
CA PRO A 100 16.39 5.91 -6.99
C PRO A 100 16.58 7.42 -7.09
N LEU A 101 17.48 7.96 -6.29
CA LEU A 101 17.79 9.40 -6.35
C LEU A 101 18.56 9.73 -7.63
N ALA A 102 19.46 8.85 -8.05
CA ALA A 102 20.17 8.96 -9.31
C ALA A 102 20.27 7.59 -9.99
N THR A 103 20.07 7.60 -11.30
CA THR A 103 20.32 6.45 -12.19
C THR A 103 21.13 6.96 -13.36
N ALA A 104 22.27 6.36 -13.60
CA ALA A 104 23.16 6.72 -14.70
C ALA A 104 23.33 5.55 -15.66
N THR A 105 22.93 5.76 -16.92
CA THR A 105 23.32 4.85 -18.01
C THR A 105 24.73 5.22 -18.44
N VAL A 106 25.69 4.35 -18.14
CA VAL A 106 27.10 4.55 -18.45
C VAL A 106 27.32 4.27 -19.93
N ARG A 107 27.69 5.31 -20.66
CA ARG A 107 27.87 5.27 -22.10
C ARG A 107 29.33 5.54 -22.50
N PRO A 108 29.87 4.88 -23.53
CA PRO A 108 31.20 5.20 -24.05
C PRO A 108 31.19 6.60 -24.68
N GLN A 109 32.24 7.38 -24.44
CA GLN A 109 32.43 8.70 -25.04
C GLN A 109 33.26 8.62 -26.32
N VAL A 110 33.99 7.52 -26.49
CA VAL A 110 34.77 7.22 -27.68
C VAL A 110 34.46 5.83 -28.22
N GLY A 111 34.64 5.57 -29.49
CA GLY A 111 34.37 4.26 -30.10
C GLY A 111 35.57 3.33 -30.00
N GLY A 112 35.34 2.03 -30.13
CA GLY A 112 36.39 1.01 -30.17
C GLY A 112 35.97 -0.33 -29.63
N MET A 113 36.87 -1.30 -29.61
CA MET A 113 36.61 -2.64 -29.11
C MET A 113 36.67 -2.65 -27.57
N LEU A 114 35.70 -3.25 -26.93
CA LEU A 114 35.67 -3.45 -25.48
C LEU A 114 36.65 -4.58 -25.12
N VAL A 115 37.70 -4.26 -24.39
CA VAL A 115 38.76 -5.23 -24.05
C VAL A 115 38.65 -5.77 -22.65
N LYS A 116 37.98 -5.04 -21.74
CA LYS A 116 37.86 -5.45 -20.35
C LYS A 116 36.59 -4.89 -19.68
N ILE A 117 35.97 -5.72 -18.82
CA ILE A 117 34.95 -5.33 -17.89
C ILE A 117 35.54 -5.55 -16.49
N ASN A 118 35.51 -4.52 -15.63
CA ASN A 118 36.18 -4.50 -14.31
C ASN A 118 35.19 -4.59 -13.13
N PHE A 119 33.93 -4.89 -13.36
CA PHE A 119 32.94 -5.06 -12.30
C PHE A 119 32.21 -6.39 -12.44
N THR A 120 31.63 -6.84 -11.34
CA THR A 120 30.70 -7.96 -11.31
C THR A 120 29.26 -7.40 -11.31
N GLU A 121 28.37 -8.05 -12.02
CA GLU A 121 26.94 -7.67 -12.03
C GLU A 121 26.36 -7.66 -10.61
N GLY A 122 25.62 -6.61 -10.29
CA GLY A 122 25.08 -6.39 -8.94
C GLY A 122 26.07 -5.84 -7.91
N GLN A 123 27.35 -5.62 -8.28
CA GLN A 123 28.37 -5.06 -7.40
C GLN A 123 28.09 -3.58 -7.06
N MET A 124 28.41 -3.19 -5.82
CA MET A 124 28.46 -1.78 -5.42
C MET A 124 29.72 -1.13 -5.96
N VAL A 125 29.57 -0.01 -6.66
CA VAL A 125 30.66 0.78 -7.26
C VAL A 125 30.61 2.20 -6.74
N LYS A 126 31.76 2.85 -6.71
CA LYS A 126 31.90 4.27 -6.33
C LYS A 126 31.93 5.15 -7.58
N ALA A 127 31.60 6.43 -7.41
CA ALA A 127 31.84 7.40 -8.47
C ALA A 127 33.35 7.46 -8.81
N GLY A 128 33.69 7.38 -10.10
CA GLY A 128 35.05 7.34 -10.60
C GLY A 128 35.65 5.93 -10.75
N ASP A 129 35.01 4.87 -10.26
CA ASP A 129 35.48 3.49 -10.48
C ASP A 129 35.46 3.14 -11.98
N VAL A 130 36.54 2.52 -12.46
CA VAL A 130 36.62 2.08 -13.86
C VAL A 130 35.79 0.82 -14.04
N LEU A 131 34.72 0.92 -14.80
CA LEU A 131 33.79 -0.17 -15.07
C LEU A 131 34.20 -1.00 -16.26
N ALA A 132 34.70 -0.34 -17.31
CA ALA A 132 35.09 -1.03 -18.53
C ALA A 132 36.23 -0.29 -19.25
N GLN A 133 36.93 -0.98 -20.15
CA GLN A 133 38.02 -0.42 -20.89
C GLN A 133 37.86 -0.71 -22.39
N ILE A 134 37.93 0.33 -23.20
CA ILE A 134 38.03 0.25 -24.63
C ILE A 134 39.53 0.11 -25.00
N ASP A 135 39.87 -0.52 -26.13
CA ASP A 135 41.24 -0.66 -26.58
C ASP A 135 41.95 0.71 -26.66
N PRO A 136 42.93 0.98 -25.77
CA PRO A 136 43.58 2.28 -25.71
C PRO A 136 44.65 2.49 -26.77
N ARG A 137 45.08 1.43 -27.46
CA ARG A 137 46.23 1.46 -28.37
C ARG A 137 46.08 2.47 -29.51
N PRO A 138 44.95 2.57 -30.24
CA PRO A 138 44.78 3.58 -31.27
C PRO A 138 44.85 5.02 -30.72
N TYR A 139 44.29 5.24 -29.53
CA TYR A 139 44.28 6.55 -28.87
C TYR A 139 45.66 6.93 -28.32
N GLN A 140 46.41 5.95 -27.83
CA GLN A 140 47.81 6.17 -27.41
C GLN A 140 48.67 6.54 -28.60
N ALA A 141 48.55 5.83 -29.74
CA ALA A 141 49.28 6.15 -30.95
C ALA A 141 48.94 7.56 -31.47
N ALA A 142 47.66 7.95 -31.46
CA ALA A 142 47.23 9.29 -31.82
C ALA A 142 47.83 10.38 -30.89
N LEU A 143 47.89 10.12 -29.59
CA LEU A 143 48.50 11.01 -28.60
C LEU A 143 50.01 11.19 -28.90
N ASP A 144 50.71 10.09 -29.16
CA ASP A 144 52.15 10.12 -29.41
C ASP A 144 52.47 10.82 -30.76
N GLN A 145 51.62 10.69 -31.77
CA GLN A 145 51.70 11.44 -33.02
C GLN A 145 51.64 12.95 -32.80
N VAL A 146 50.60 13.45 -32.07
CA VAL A 146 50.48 14.90 -31.83
C VAL A 146 51.53 15.45 -30.88
N ARG A 147 52.09 14.61 -29.96
CA ARG A 147 53.25 14.97 -29.15
C ARG A 147 54.50 15.18 -29.99
N GLY A 148 54.73 14.29 -30.97
CA GLY A 148 55.84 14.42 -31.93
C GLY A 148 55.73 15.71 -32.73
N GLN A 149 54.51 16.08 -33.15
CA GLN A 149 54.23 17.34 -33.83
C GLN A 149 54.58 18.56 -32.96
N LEU A 150 54.08 18.60 -31.72
CA LEU A 150 54.38 19.62 -30.74
C LEU A 150 55.90 19.78 -30.52
N ALA A 151 56.61 18.66 -30.36
CA ALA A 151 58.06 18.68 -30.12
C ALA A 151 58.81 19.30 -31.31
N ARG A 152 58.41 18.99 -32.57
CA ARG A 152 58.99 19.56 -33.77
C ARG A 152 58.77 21.07 -33.84
N ASP A 153 57.51 21.52 -33.60
CA ASP A 153 57.17 22.92 -33.77
C ASP A 153 57.68 23.78 -32.59
N ALA A 154 57.80 23.19 -31.40
CA ALA A 154 58.46 23.81 -30.26
C ALA A 154 59.98 24.01 -30.55
N ALA A 155 60.65 23.07 -31.24
CA ALA A 155 62.05 23.24 -31.63
C ALA A 155 62.19 24.35 -32.69
N THR A 156 61.23 24.43 -33.64
CA THR A 156 61.22 25.51 -34.67
C THR A 156 61.01 26.87 -33.98
N LEU A 157 60.15 26.99 -33.03
CA LEU A 157 59.95 28.19 -32.21
C LEU A 157 61.24 28.59 -31.46
N ALA A 158 61.87 27.59 -30.82
CA ALA A 158 63.13 27.83 -30.11
C ALA A 158 64.19 28.41 -31.03
N ASN A 159 64.37 27.86 -32.24
CA ASN A 159 65.27 28.38 -33.22
C ASN A 159 64.90 29.81 -33.68
N ALA A 160 63.61 30.05 -33.98
CA ALA A 160 63.14 31.38 -34.37
C ALA A 160 63.41 32.44 -33.30
N LYS A 161 63.26 32.07 -31.97
CA LYS A 161 63.60 32.96 -30.87
C LYS A 161 65.13 33.26 -30.77
N VAL A 162 65.98 32.28 -30.99
CA VAL A 162 67.42 32.48 -30.99
C VAL A 162 67.80 33.41 -32.13
N ASP A 163 67.25 33.25 -33.36
CA ASP A 163 67.47 34.11 -34.48
C ASP A 163 66.98 35.55 -34.24
N LEU A 164 65.79 35.69 -33.61
CA LEU A 164 65.28 37.02 -33.24
C LEU A 164 66.23 37.72 -32.26
N ALA A 165 66.71 37.03 -31.21
CA ALA A 165 67.71 37.60 -30.30
C ALA A 165 69.01 38.01 -30.99
N ARG A 166 69.48 37.18 -31.94
CA ARG A 166 70.64 37.52 -32.76
C ARG A 166 70.41 38.75 -33.60
N TYR A 167 69.27 38.84 -34.29
CA TYR A 167 68.88 40.00 -35.11
C TYR A 167 68.70 41.27 -34.27
N GLN A 168 68.16 41.19 -33.12
CA GLN A 168 68.08 42.34 -32.21
C GLN A 168 69.45 42.83 -31.74
N ALA A 169 70.39 41.94 -31.48
CA ALA A 169 71.79 42.33 -31.16
C ALA A 169 72.52 42.99 -32.33
N LEU A 170 72.33 42.49 -33.57
CA LEU A 170 72.89 43.11 -34.78
C LEU A 170 72.22 44.44 -35.08
N GLN A 171 70.94 44.63 -34.83
CA GLN A 171 70.26 45.91 -35.00
C GLN A 171 70.80 46.96 -34.04
N ALA A 172 71.09 46.60 -32.77
CA ALA A 172 71.69 47.49 -31.78
C ALA A 172 73.07 47.98 -32.25
N GLN A 173 73.79 47.26 -33.15
CA GLN A 173 75.07 47.62 -33.79
C GLN A 173 74.89 48.31 -35.17
N ASN A 174 73.64 48.65 -35.57
CA ASN A 174 73.28 49.18 -36.88
C ASN A 174 73.69 48.28 -38.04
N ALA A 175 73.89 46.98 -37.85
CA ALA A 175 74.38 46.02 -38.88
C ALA A 175 73.26 45.38 -39.67
N ILE A 176 71.95 45.59 -39.37
CA ILE A 176 70.77 44.98 -39.95
C ILE A 176 69.58 45.96 -39.99
N ALA A 177 68.74 45.84 -41.04
CA ALA A 177 67.56 46.68 -41.17
C ALA A 177 66.46 46.32 -40.16
N ALA A 178 65.78 47.33 -39.56
CA ALA A 178 64.66 47.15 -38.63
C ALA A 178 63.54 46.28 -39.21
N GLN A 179 63.32 46.29 -40.55
CA GLN A 179 62.32 45.47 -41.19
C GLN A 179 62.62 43.97 -41.04
N GLN A 180 63.86 43.52 -41.04
CA GLN A 180 64.25 42.13 -40.87
C GLN A 180 63.98 41.67 -39.42
N VAL A 181 64.22 42.52 -38.40
CA VAL A 181 63.90 42.21 -37.04
C VAL A 181 62.39 42.11 -36.84
N SER A 182 61.62 43.03 -37.45
CA SER A 182 60.16 42.99 -37.37
C SER A 182 59.59 41.74 -38.06
N ALA A 183 60.15 41.34 -39.20
CA ALA A 183 59.73 40.09 -39.87
C ALA A 183 60.00 38.83 -38.99
N GLN A 184 61.23 38.81 -38.38
CA GLN A 184 61.58 37.71 -37.49
C GLN A 184 60.70 37.69 -36.19
N ALA A 185 60.36 38.84 -35.64
CA ALA A 185 59.45 38.93 -34.49
C ALA A 185 58.03 38.46 -34.85
N ALA A 186 57.54 38.75 -36.05
CA ALA A 186 56.30 38.25 -36.58
C ALA A 186 56.34 36.70 -36.79
N LEU A 187 57.47 36.17 -37.28
CA LEU A 187 57.65 34.70 -37.37
C LEU A 187 57.62 34.01 -36.00
N VAL A 188 58.31 34.57 -35.00
CA VAL A 188 58.26 34.04 -33.62
C VAL A 188 56.82 34.03 -33.09
N LYS A 189 56.09 35.12 -33.28
CA LYS A 189 54.70 35.22 -32.81
C LYS A 189 53.77 34.24 -33.54
N SER A 190 53.96 34.03 -34.85
CA SER A 190 53.23 33.07 -35.62
C SER A 190 53.51 31.63 -35.16
N THR A 191 54.81 31.31 -34.93
CA THR A 191 55.22 29.97 -34.48
C THR A 191 54.78 29.69 -33.04
N GLU A 192 54.71 30.75 -32.14
CA GLU A 192 54.11 30.64 -30.84
C GLU A 192 52.62 30.24 -30.91
N GLY A 193 51.86 30.81 -31.87
CA GLY A 193 50.48 30.45 -32.14
C GLY A 193 50.32 28.97 -32.56
N ILE A 194 51.26 28.45 -33.39
CA ILE A 194 51.28 27.04 -33.80
C ILE A 194 51.51 26.12 -32.58
N VAL A 195 52.50 26.44 -31.75
CA VAL A 195 52.80 25.66 -30.53
C VAL A 195 51.60 25.63 -29.54
N ILE A 196 50.90 26.75 -29.40
CA ILE A 196 49.67 26.80 -28.57
C ILE A 196 48.59 25.90 -29.17
N SER A 197 48.41 25.90 -30.49
CA SER A 197 47.46 25.01 -31.18
C SER A 197 47.82 23.53 -30.98
N ASP A 198 49.12 23.17 -31.12
CA ASP A 198 49.57 21.81 -30.91
C ASP A 198 49.41 21.34 -29.45
N GLN A 199 49.64 22.23 -28.48
CA GLN A 199 49.35 21.94 -27.07
C GLN A 199 47.87 21.61 -26.86
N ALA A 200 46.96 22.32 -27.51
CA ALA A 200 45.54 22.03 -27.49
C ALA A 200 45.22 20.67 -28.13
N ASN A 201 45.86 20.33 -29.24
CA ASN A 201 45.74 19.02 -29.92
C ASN A 201 46.22 17.88 -29.02
N VAL A 202 47.34 18.01 -28.32
CA VAL A 202 47.85 17.06 -27.33
C VAL A 202 46.85 16.88 -26.18
N GLN A 203 46.27 17.97 -25.71
CA GLN A 203 45.27 17.89 -24.62
C GLN A 203 44.00 17.14 -25.10
N THR A 204 43.53 17.40 -26.32
CA THR A 204 42.38 16.70 -26.90
C THR A 204 42.66 15.20 -27.03
N ALA A 205 43.82 14.81 -27.56
CA ALA A 205 44.21 13.40 -27.68
C ALA A 205 44.34 12.72 -26.30
N ARG A 206 44.86 13.43 -25.29
CA ARG A 206 44.92 12.94 -23.90
C ARG A 206 43.52 12.69 -23.30
N ILE A 207 42.57 13.60 -23.56
CA ILE A 207 41.17 13.45 -23.10
C ILE A 207 40.54 12.23 -23.76
N ASN A 208 40.72 12.06 -25.07
CA ASN A 208 40.17 10.90 -25.78
C ASN A 208 40.78 9.58 -25.28
N LEU A 209 42.08 9.55 -24.98
CA LEU A 209 42.69 8.40 -24.34
C LEU A 209 42.10 8.16 -22.93
N GLY A 210 41.83 9.23 -22.15
CA GLY A 210 41.14 9.11 -20.87
C GLY A 210 39.77 8.47 -20.98
N TYR A 211 39.02 8.81 -22.03
CA TYR A 211 37.69 8.27 -22.30
C TYR A 211 37.67 6.78 -22.69
N THR A 212 38.82 6.17 -22.99
CA THR A 212 38.92 4.72 -23.17
C THR A 212 38.65 3.96 -21.83
N ASN A 213 38.90 4.59 -20.68
CA ASN A 213 38.52 4.07 -19.39
C ASN A 213 37.11 4.60 -19.07
N ILE A 214 36.13 3.71 -19.09
CA ILE A 214 34.74 4.04 -18.82
C ILE A 214 34.51 3.96 -17.34
N VAL A 215 34.21 5.10 -16.73
CA VAL A 215 34.05 5.25 -15.28
C VAL A 215 32.57 5.44 -14.88
N SER A 216 32.26 5.06 -13.64
CA SER A 216 30.93 5.33 -13.07
C SER A 216 30.77 6.80 -12.71
N PRO A 217 29.73 7.50 -13.20
CA PRO A 217 29.48 8.89 -12.81
C PRO A 217 28.85 9.04 -11.41
N VAL A 218 28.28 7.98 -10.87
CA VAL A 218 27.59 7.95 -9.56
C VAL A 218 28.01 6.72 -8.75
N ALA A 219 27.93 6.84 -7.42
CA ALA A 219 28.05 5.67 -6.55
C ALA A 219 26.70 4.92 -6.53
N GLY A 220 26.75 3.59 -6.63
CA GLY A 220 25.54 2.79 -6.65
C GLY A 220 25.79 1.32 -7.00
N ARG A 221 24.74 0.59 -7.29
CA ARG A 221 24.82 -0.80 -7.73
C ARG A 221 24.87 -0.85 -9.25
N ALA A 222 25.88 -1.52 -9.78
CA ALA A 222 25.99 -1.82 -11.21
C ALA A 222 24.93 -2.88 -11.58
N GLY A 223 24.17 -2.62 -12.63
CA GLY A 223 23.23 -3.56 -13.21
C GLY A 223 23.92 -4.68 -14.01
N ILE A 224 23.13 -5.33 -14.85
CA ILE A 224 23.61 -6.29 -15.84
C ILE A 224 24.32 -5.52 -16.95
N HIS A 225 25.47 -6.01 -17.43
CA HIS A 225 26.15 -5.42 -18.57
C HIS A 225 25.36 -5.70 -19.85
N LEU A 226 25.34 -4.71 -20.75
CA LEU A 226 24.55 -4.75 -21.99
C LEU A 226 25.42 -5.09 -23.22
N VAL A 227 26.75 -5.15 -23.04
CA VAL A 227 27.72 -5.36 -24.07
C VAL A 227 28.86 -6.24 -23.55
N ASP A 228 29.24 -7.26 -24.32
CA ASP A 228 30.31 -8.22 -23.99
C ASP A 228 31.69 -7.77 -24.40
N ILE A 229 32.72 -8.37 -23.80
CA ILE A 229 34.12 -8.19 -24.21
C ILE A 229 34.27 -8.67 -25.63
N GLY A 230 35.02 -7.90 -26.45
CA GLY A 230 35.24 -8.16 -27.87
C GLY A 230 34.26 -7.43 -28.81
N ASN A 231 33.16 -6.91 -28.29
CA ASN A 231 32.21 -6.12 -29.08
C ASN A 231 32.77 -4.73 -29.35
N ILE A 232 32.43 -4.17 -30.51
CA ILE A 232 32.76 -2.79 -30.89
C ILE A 232 31.64 -1.89 -30.36
N VAL A 233 32.00 -0.90 -29.55
CA VAL A 233 31.12 0.13 -29.03
C VAL A 233 31.32 1.44 -29.74
N SER A 234 30.27 2.24 -29.86
CA SER A 234 30.31 3.56 -30.53
C SER A 234 30.06 4.67 -29.49
N ALA A 235 30.65 5.84 -29.73
CA ALA A 235 30.43 7.01 -28.90
C ALA A 235 28.93 7.35 -28.79
N GLY A 236 28.44 7.50 -27.60
CA GLY A 236 27.05 7.91 -27.32
C GLY A 236 25.98 6.88 -27.65
N GLN A 237 26.32 5.60 -27.90
CA GLN A 237 25.32 4.56 -28.18
C GLN A 237 24.19 4.53 -27.12
N SER A 238 22.93 4.35 -27.57
CA SER A 238 21.73 4.52 -26.76
C SER A 238 21.66 3.56 -25.58
N ASN A 239 22.06 2.30 -25.79
CA ASN A 239 21.92 1.25 -24.75
C ASN A 239 22.94 1.36 -23.60
N GLY A 240 24.07 2.07 -23.83
CA GLY A 240 25.16 2.13 -22.86
C GLY A 240 25.86 0.78 -22.64
N ILE A 241 26.71 0.71 -21.64
CA ILE A 241 27.42 -0.51 -21.24
C ILE A 241 26.76 -1.13 -20.01
N VAL A 242 26.40 -0.32 -19.04
CA VAL A 242 25.75 -0.72 -17.80
C VAL A 242 24.94 0.45 -17.25
N VAL A 243 23.88 0.13 -16.49
CA VAL A 243 23.12 1.11 -15.72
C VAL A 243 23.57 1.03 -14.27
N VAL A 244 24.04 2.13 -13.70
CA VAL A 244 24.39 2.25 -12.28
C VAL A 244 23.27 2.98 -11.57
N THR A 245 22.71 2.35 -10.53
CA THR A 245 21.57 2.88 -9.77
C THR A 245 22.00 3.15 -8.34
N GLN A 246 21.82 4.37 -7.87
CA GLN A 246 22.02 4.73 -6.47
C GLN A 246 20.90 4.12 -5.63
N LEU A 247 21.26 3.27 -4.65
CA LEU A 247 20.30 2.60 -3.78
C LEU A 247 20.20 3.22 -2.39
N ASP A 248 21.11 4.09 -2.01
CA ASP A 248 21.12 4.79 -0.72
C ASP A 248 21.66 6.22 -0.93
N PRO A 249 20.87 7.26 -0.54
CA PRO A 249 19.47 7.18 -0.11
C PRO A 249 18.52 6.88 -1.28
N MET A 250 17.32 6.34 -0.95
CA MET A 250 16.23 6.15 -1.90
C MET A 250 15.18 7.25 -1.76
N SER A 251 14.42 7.51 -2.80
CA SER A 251 13.26 8.38 -2.72
C SER A 251 11.97 7.62 -3.00
N VAL A 252 10.87 8.11 -2.42
CA VAL A 252 9.52 7.65 -2.74
C VAL A 252 8.76 8.81 -3.33
N LEU A 253 8.25 8.62 -4.52
CA LEU A 253 7.38 9.57 -5.21
C LEU A 253 5.93 9.14 -4.99
N PHE A 254 5.10 10.01 -4.45
CA PHE A 254 3.69 9.75 -4.16
C PHE A 254 2.84 10.99 -4.45
N THR A 255 1.54 10.80 -4.62
CA THR A 255 0.61 11.87 -4.96
C THR A 255 -0.40 12.07 -3.85
N ILE A 256 -0.76 13.33 -3.60
CA ILE A 256 -1.84 13.71 -2.69
C ILE A 256 -2.87 14.57 -3.42
N PRO A 257 -4.18 14.52 -3.06
CA PRO A 257 -5.19 15.43 -3.58
C PRO A 257 -4.84 16.90 -3.31
N GLU A 258 -5.23 17.80 -4.23
CA GLU A 258 -4.95 19.25 -4.11
C GLU A 258 -5.55 19.89 -2.85
N ASP A 259 -6.68 19.36 -2.35
CA ASP A 259 -7.31 19.83 -1.11
C ASP A 259 -6.36 19.79 0.09
N ASN A 260 -5.46 18.81 0.13
CA ASN A 260 -4.50 18.61 1.22
C ASN A 260 -3.24 19.45 1.09
N ILE A 261 -2.98 20.03 -0.10
CA ILE A 261 -1.71 20.70 -0.39
C ILE A 261 -1.53 21.93 0.50
N ARG A 262 -2.60 22.69 0.76
CA ARG A 262 -2.54 23.90 1.59
C ARG A 262 -2.05 23.60 3.00
N THR A 263 -2.54 22.50 3.58
CA THR A 263 -2.16 22.08 4.94
C THR A 263 -0.71 21.60 4.96
N VAL A 264 -0.27 20.85 3.97
CA VAL A 264 1.11 20.39 3.84
C VAL A 264 2.06 21.58 3.65
N LEU A 265 1.76 22.50 2.71
CA LEU A 265 2.60 23.67 2.44
C LEU A 265 2.68 24.62 3.65
N ALA A 266 1.59 24.82 4.38
CA ALA A 266 1.61 25.64 5.60
C ALA A 266 2.62 25.08 6.62
N ARG A 267 2.70 23.77 6.76
CA ARG A 267 3.65 23.10 7.67
C ARG A 267 5.09 23.15 7.13
N VAL A 268 5.29 22.90 5.84
CA VAL A 268 6.62 23.00 5.20
C VAL A 268 7.15 24.44 5.31
N ASN A 269 6.32 25.44 5.02
CA ASN A 269 6.70 26.86 5.10
C ASN A 269 6.99 27.33 6.53
N SER A 270 6.41 26.65 7.54
CA SER A 270 6.76 26.91 8.95
C SER A 270 8.10 26.28 9.38
N GLY A 271 8.82 25.61 8.45
CA GLY A 271 10.07 24.92 8.74
C GLY A 271 9.90 23.56 9.45
N ALA A 272 8.68 23.03 9.51
CA ALA A 272 8.44 21.73 10.13
C ALA A 272 8.96 20.60 9.25
N VAL A 273 9.68 19.65 9.85
CA VAL A 273 10.05 18.39 9.22
C VAL A 273 8.83 17.49 9.27
N LEU A 274 8.37 17.03 8.11
CA LEU A 274 7.21 16.14 8.00
C LEU A 274 7.68 14.69 7.85
N PRO A 275 7.47 13.84 8.89
CA PRO A 275 7.83 12.43 8.82
C PRO A 275 6.94 11.69 7.82
N VAL A 276 7.55 10.76 7.11
CA VAL A 276 6.89 9.91 6.12
C VAL A 276 7.21 8.46 6.46
N ASP A 277 6.19 7.68 6.72
CA ASP A 277 6.31 6.25 6.96
C ASP A 277 5.92 5.46 5.71
N VAL A 278 6.67 4.41 5.43
CA VAL A 278 6.42 3.52 4.31
C VAL A 278 6.04 2.14 4.82
N TYR A 279 4.94 1.62 4.29
CA TYR A 279 4.37 0.33 4.65
C TYR A 279 4.37 -0.63 3.46
N ASP A 280 4.29 -1.90 3.75
CA ASP A 280 4.10 -2.95 2.76
C ASP A 280 2.72 -2.85 2.07
N ARG A 281 2.49 -3.73 1.09
CA ARG A 281 1.24 -3.75 0.32
C ARG A 281 0.01 -4.02 1.20
N SER A 282 0.18 -4.76 2.28
CA SER A 282 -0.89 -5.08 3.24
C SER A 282 -1.17 -3.96 4.25
N GLN A 283 -0.36 -2.89 4.27
CA GLN A 283 -0.40 -1.77 5.23
C GLN A 283 -0.20 -2.19 6.70
N THR A 284 0.28 -3.42 6.91
CA THR A 284 0.44 -4.00 8.25
C THR A 284 1.83 -3.76 8.81
N ASN A 285 2.86 -3.92 7.96
CA ASN A 285 4.25 -3.84 8.39
C ASN A 285 4.87 -2.53 7.88
N LYS A 286 5.42 -1.76 8.81
CA LYS A 286 6.20 -0.58 8.49
C LYS A 286 7.57 -1.03 7.97
N ILE A 287 7.93 -0.63 6.76
CA ILE A 287 9.21 -0.97 6.14
C ILE A 287 10.31 -0.03 6.66
N THR A 288 10.06 1.28 6.57
CA THR A 288 11.03 2.30 6.98
C THR A 288 10.34 3.64 7.20
N SER A 289 11.08 4.60 7.78
CA SER A 289 10.67 5.99 7.93
C SER A 289 11.65 6.91 7.23
N GLY A 290 11.13 7.98 6.69
CA GLY A 290 11.91 9.04 6.06
C GLY A 290 11.29 10.40 6.31
N VAL A 291 11.66 11.37 5.50
CA VAL A 291 11.20 12.76 5.62
C VAL A 291 10.76 13.30 4.26
N LEU A 292 9.74 14.14 4.26
CA LEU A 292 9.31 14.85 3.07
C LEU A 292 10.45 15.80 2.63
N SER A 293 10.89 15.66 1.39
CA SER A 293 12.00 16.43 0.82
C SER A 293 11.52 17.53 -0.12
N ALA A 294 10.52 17.25 -0.93
CA ALA A 294 10.03 18.19 -1.92
C ALA A 294 8.54 18.02 -2.19
N VAL A 295 7.89 19.11 -2.51
CA VAL A 295 6.52 19.18 -3.02
C VAL A 295 6.60 19.79 -4.41
N ASP A 296 5.97 19.14 -5.38
CA ASP A 296 5.91 19.65 -6.76
C ASP A 296 5.12 20.97 -6.80
N THR A 297 5.50 21.84 -7.70
CA THR A 297 4.85 23.15 -7.89
C THR A 297 3.64 23.10 -8.82
N VAL A 298 3.44 21.96 -9.51
CA VAL A 298 2.40 21.77 -10.51
C VAL A 298 1.37 20.76 -10.03
N VAL A 299 0.09 21.15 -10.10
CA VAL A 299 -1.04 20.22 -9.93
C VAL A 299 -1.27 19.51 -11.27
N ASP A 300 -1.40 18.20 -11.25
CA ASP A 300 -1.80 17.43 -12.41
C ASP A 300 -3.31 17.64 -12.65
N PRO A 301 -3.71 18.34 -13.75
CA PRO A 301 -5.11 18.68 -13.98
C PRO A 301 -5.97 17.46 -14.32
N ALA A 302 -5.37 16.34 -14.75
CA ALA A 302 -6.11 15.13 -15.07
C ALA A 302 -6.57 14.37 -13.82
N THR A 303 -5.81 14.49 -12.73
CA THR A 303 -6.06 13.75 -11.49
C THR A 303 -6.37 14.64 -10.29
N GLY A 304 -6.22 15.98 -10.40
CA GLY A 304 -6.37 16.94 -9.30
C GLY A 304 -5.39 16.63 -8.15
N SER A 305 -4.18 16.16 -8.48
CA SER A 305 -3.21 15.73 -7.47
C SER A 305 -1.86 16.40 -7.65
N VAL A 306 -1.09 16.46 -6.56
CA VAL A 306 0.26 17.01 -6.53
C VAL A 306 1.24 15.91 -6.15
N LYS A 307 2.40 15.89 -6.82
CA LYS A 307 3.48 14.93 -6.54
C LYS A 307 4.35 15.42 -5.39
N LEU A 308 4.66 14.51 -4.50
CA LEU A 308 5.56 14.73 -3.37
C LEU A 308 6.69 13.72 -3.43
N ARG A 309 7.86 14.14 -2.95
CA ARG A 309 9.03 13.28 -2.82
C ARG A 309 9.48 13.23 -1.37
N ALA A 310 9.61 12.04 -0.83
CA ALA A 310 10.24 11.79 0.46
C ALA A 310 11.55 11.05 0.29
N LEU A 311 12.52 11.30 1.17
CA LEU A 311 13.82 10.65 1.20
C LEU A 311 13.91 9.66 2.34
N PHE A 312 14.57 8.53 2.08
CA PHE A 312 14.71 7.41 3.00
C PHE A 312 16.15 6.88 2.96
N ASP A 313 16.72 6.67 4.11
CA ASP A 313 17.94 5.87 4.23
C ASP A 313 17.62 4.42 3.88
N ASN A 314 18.46 3.80 3.06
CA ASN A 314 18.23 2.45 2.56
C ASN A 314 19.47 1.54 2.70
N LYS A 315 20.25 1.72 3.76
CA LYS A 315 21.46 0.95 4.04
C LYS A 315 21.18 -0.57 4.10
N ASP A 316 20.01 -0.93 4.63
CA ASP A 316 19.58 -2.33 4.76
C ASP A 316 18.96 -2.88 3.45
N SER A 317 18.94 -2.12 2.36
CA SER A 317 18.35 -2.49 1.07
C SER A 317 16.90 -2.98 1.18
N LYS A 318 16.09 -2.39 2.06
CA LYS A 318 14.67 -2.73 2.26
C LYS A 318 13.77 -2.19 1.16
N LEU A 319 14.19 -1.10 0.52
CA LEU A 319 13.48 -0.47 -0.58
C LEU A 319 14.16 -0.83 -1.91
N PHE A 320 13.37 -1.26 -2.88
CA PHE A 320 13.81 -1.57 -4.23
C PHE A 320 13.27 -0.57 -5.25
N PRO A 321 14.04 -0.20 -6.27
CA PRO A 321 13.57 0.65 -7.37
C PRO A 321 12.30 0.11 -7.99
N SER A 322 11.37 0.99 -8.34
CA SER A 322 10.06 0.69 -8.95
C SER A 322 9.10 -0.12 -8.07
N GLN A 323 9.42 -0.35 -6.79
CA GLN A 323 8.52 -0.99 -5.85
C GLN A 323 7.34 -0.06 -5.52
N PHE A 324 6.12 -0.58 -5.50
CA PHE A 324 4.95 0.13 -4.98
C PHE A 324 4.87 -0.04 -3.45
N VAL A 325 4.62 1.06 -2.77
CA VAL A 325 4.56 1.13 -1.32
C VAL A 325 3.39 2.01 -0.87
N ASN A 326 2.84 1.72 0.31
CA ASN A 326 1.87 2.59 0.94
C ASN A 326 2.61 3.62 1.78
N VAL A 327 2.30 4.89 1.56
CA VAL A 327 2.92 6.03 2.22
C VAL A 327 1.94 6.61 3.23
N ARG A 328 2.41 6.89 4.43
CA ARG A 328 1.69 7.65 5.45
C ARG A 328 2.50 8.89 5.80
N LEU A 329 2.02 10.04 5.33
CA LEU A 329 2.60 11.35 5.64
C LEU A 329 1.97 11.90 6.91
N LEU A 330 2.75 12.12 7.96
CA LEU A 330 2.31 12.81 9.16
C LEU A 330 2.41 14.33 8.95
N VAL A 331 1.26 14.98 8.85
CA VAL A 331 1.19 16.42 8.60
C VAL A 331 1.20 17.22 9.90
N ASN A 332 0.43 16.77 10.91
CA ASN A 332 0.32 17.43 12.20
C ASN A 332 -0.05 16.44 13.30
N THR A 333 0.21 16.80 14.54
CA THR A 333 -0.30 16.11 15.73
C THR A 333 -1.11 17.13 16.54
N LEU A 334 -2.39 16.84 16.77
CA LEU A 334 -3.29 17.67 17.56
C LEU A 334 -3.27 17.16 19.00
N PRO A 335 -2.75 17.92 19.96
CA PRO A 335 -2.66 17.49 21.34
C PRO A 335 -4.03 17.51 22.05
N SER A 336 -4.17 16.68 23.05
CA SER A 336 -5.28 16.71 24.04
C SER A 336 -6.70 16.65 23.43
N GLN A 337 -6.87 15.94 22.32
CA GLN A 337 -8.19 15.76 21.71
C GLN A 337 -8.99 14.66 22.39
N VAL A 338 -10.32 14.82 22.48
CA VAL A 338 -11.20 13.74 22.95
C VAL A 338 -11.33 12.68 21.86
N THR A 339 -10.95 11.46 22.17
CA THR A 339 -10.95 10.36 21.23
C THR A 339 -11.74 9.16 21.77
N VAL A 340 -12.41 8.46 20.86
CA VAL A 340 -13.10 7.19 21.12
C VAL A 340 -12.66 6.15 20.08
N PRO A 341 -12.77 4.84 20.35
CA PRO A 341 -12.59 3.83 19.32
C PRO A 341 -13.59 4.01 18.17
N VAL A 342 -13.15 3.83 16.94
CA VAL A 342 -13.99 4.00 15.73
C VAL A 342 -15.32 3.24 15.81
N PRO A 343 -15.39 1.97 16.31
CA PRO A 343 -16.65 1.25 16.42
C PRO A 343 -17.68 1.86 17.39
N ALA A 344 -17.25 2.77 18.28
CA ALA A 344 -18.19 3.46 19.18
C ALA A 344 -19.07 4.49 18.46
N VAL A 345 -18.63 4.98 17.30
CA VAL A 345 -19.35 5.99 16.54
C VAL A 345 -20.30 5.31 15.56
N GLN A 346 -21.59 5.56 15.74
CA GLN A 346 -22.66 5.11 14.87
C GLN A 346 -23.09 6.23 13.92
N ARG A 347 -23.61 5.89 12.75
CA ARG A 347 -24.16 6.83 11.79
C ARG A 347 -25.65 6.59 11.62
N GLY A 348 -26.45 7.60 11.84
CA GLY A 348 -27.89 7.60 11.68
C GLY A 348 -28.37 8.60 10.65
N ALA A 349 -29.69 8.75 10.50
CA ALA A 349 -30.32 9.69 9.59
C ALA A 349 -29.95 11.16 9.93
N ASP A 350 -29.82 11.45 11.23
CA ASP A 350 -29.56 12.81 11.73
C ASP A 350 -28.05 13.10 11.95
N GLY A 351 -27.17 12.19 11.48
CA GLY A 351 -25.71 12.35 11.62
C GLY A 351 -25.05 11.30 12.49
N ALA A 352 -23.83 11.61 12.96
CA ALA A 352 -23.06 10.72 13.82
C ALA A 352 -23.53 10.82 15.27
N TYR A 353 -23.61 9.68 15.94
CA TYR A 353 -23.98 9.58 17.35
C TYR A 353 -23.22 8.47 18.07
N VAL A 354 -23.23 8.49 19.38
CA VAL A 354 -22.69 7.43 20.24
C VAL A 354 -23.75 7.04 21.29
N PHE A 355 -23.67 5.82 21.79
CA PHE A 355 -24.40 5.42 22.98
C PHE A 355 -23.57 5.70 24.24
N LEU A 356 -23.95 6.71 25.00
CA LEU A 356 -23.33 7.05 26.28
C LEU A 356 -23.93 6.17 27.39
N VAL A 357 -23.08 5.53 28.17
CA VAL A 357 -23.48 4.71 29.32
C VAL A 357 -23.69 5.62 30.52
N ARG A 358 -24.85 5.51 31.12
CA ARG A 358 -25.22 6.21 32.37
C ARG A 358 -24.86 5.37 33.61
N PRO A 359 -24.78 5.99 34.80
CA PRO A 359 -24.47 5.30 36.02
C PRO A 359 -25.52 4.23 36.40
N ASP A 360 -26.78 4.40 35.96
CA ASP A 360 -27.91 3.48 36.16
C ASP A 360 -27.86 2.25 35.21
N LYS A 361 -26.78 2.06 34.46
CA LYS A 361 -26.60 1.00 33.45
C LYS A 361 -27.60 1.07 32.28
N THR A 362 -28.10 2.25 32.00
CA THR A 362 -28.85 2.54 30.77
C THR A 362 -27.96 3.25 29.78
N VAL A 363 -28.35 3.24 28.51
CA VAL A 363 -27.66 4.00 27.44
C VAL A 363 -28.47 5.17 26.97
N THR A 364 -27.80 6.25 26.62
CA THR A 364 -28.44 7.41 25.96
C THR A 364 -27.77 7.65 24.61
N GLN A 365 -28.60 7.77 23.56
CA GLN A 365 -28.13 8.20 22.25
C GLN A 365 -27.75 9.68 22.33
N ARG A 366 -26.48 9.97 22.03
CA ARG A 366 -25.96 11.34 22.04
C ARG A 366 -25.37 11.68 20.69
N ALA A 367 -25.89 12.72 20.04
CA ALA A 367 -25.32 13.25 18.81
C ALA A 367 -23.90 13.79 19.08
N VAL A 368 -22.98 13.50 18.17
CA VAL A 368 -21.58 13.93 18.25
C VAL A 368 -21.13 14.50 16.92
N THR A 369 -20.23 15.49 16.99
CA THR A 369 -19.52 15.96 15.81
C THR A 369 -18.17 15.24 15.76
N ILE A 370 -17.99 14.44 14.72
CA ILE A 370 -16.75 13.70 14.50
C ILE A 370 -15.73 14.58 13.78
N GLY A 371 -14.46 14.33 14.05
CA GLY A 371 -13.33 14.99 13.38
C GLY A 371 -12.49 13.97 12.62
N ILE A 372 -11.19 13.99 12.87
CA ILE A 372 -10.19 13.18 12.18
C ILE A 372 -10.16 11.77 12.76
N GLN A 373 -9.95 10.80 11.89
CA GLN A 373 -9.69 9.43 12.26
C GLN A 373 -8.18 9.13 12.18
N ASP A 374 -7.63 8.58 13.26
CA ASP A 374 -6.24 8.10 13.32
C ASP A 374 -6.22 6.62 13.71
N GLY A 375 -6.06 5.75 12.72
CA GLY A 375 -6.12 4.30 12.90
C GLY A 375 -7.46 3.85 13.49
N ASN A 376 -7.46 3.32 14.72
CA ASN A 376 -8.66 2.87 15.43
C ASN A 376 -9.27 3.95 16.36
N LYS A 377 -8.78 5.17 16.32
CA LYS A 377 -9.28 6.30 17.11
C LYS A 377 -10.04 7.29 16.24
N MET A 378 -11.18 7.75 16.73
CA MET A 378 -11.98 8.82 16.12
C MET A 378 -11.95 10.04 17.03
N GLN A 379 -11.63 11.20 16.49
CA GLN A 379 -11.72 12.49 17.19
C GLN A 379 -13.18 12.88 17.34
N ILE A 380 -13.54 13.34 18.53
CA ILE A 380 -14.84 13.94 18.81
C ILE A 380 -14.65 15.43 19.08
N LEU A 381 -15.18 16.25 18.17
CA LEU A 381 -15.09 17.72 18.26
C LEU A 381 -16.10 18.28 19.27
N SER A 382 -17.29 17.67 19.36
CA SER A 382 -18.33 18.05 20.31
C SER A 382 -19.26 16.89 20.66
N GLY A 383 -19.92 16.97 21.82
CA GLY A 383 -20.90 15.97 22.27
C GLY A 383 -20.39 15.03 23.36
N LEU A 384 -19.07 14.84 23.52
CA LEU A 384 -18.48 14.01 24.59
C LEU A 384 -17.41 14.76 25.37
N LYS A 385 -17.19 14.30 26.61
CA LYS A 385 -16.09 14.74 27.46
C LYS A 385 -15.14 13.57 27.72
N ALA A 386 -13.89 13.89 28.00
CA ALA A 386 -12.92 12.89 28.46
C ALA A 386 -13.44 12.24 29.76
N GLY A 387 -13.39 10.91 29.81
CA GLY A 387 -13.94 10.11 30.94
C GLY A 387 -15.32 9.53 30.67
N ASP A 388 -16.09 10.04 29.70
CA ASP A 388 -17.38 9.47 29.32
C ASP A 388 -17.21 8.02 28.87
N THR A 389 -18.13 7.14 29.26
CA THR A 389 -18.10 5.73 28.83
C THR A 389 -19.08 5.53 27.67
N VAL A 390 -18.58 5.02 26.55
CA VAL A 390 -19.34 4.79 25.31
C VAL A 390 -19.38 3.31 24.94
N VAL A 391 -20.46 2.87 24.30
CA VAL A 391 -20.59 1.51 23.79
C VAL A 391 -19.78 1.35 22.52
N VAL A 392 -19.01 0.27 22.45
CA VAL A 392 -18.15 -0.06 21.30
C VAL A 392 -18.65 -1.28 20.53
N ASP A 393 -19.26 -2.22 21.25
CA ASP A 393 -19.77 -3.47 20.68
C ASP A 393 -21.21 -3.72 21.13
N GLY A 394 -22.05 -4.27 20.27
CA GLY A 394 -23.47 -4.51 20.54
C GLY A 394 -24.39 -3.29 20.35
N ALA A 395 -23.88 -2.19 19.78
CA ALA A 395 -24.63 -0.94 19.57
C ALA A 395 -25.84 -1.09 18.62
N ASP A 396 -25.80 -2.03 17.69
CA ASP A 396 -26.82 -2.32 16.67
C ASP A 396 -28.15 -2.78 17.25
N ARG A 397 -28.14 -3.28 18.48
CA ARG A 397 -29.33 -3.79 19.21
C ARG A 397 -29.88 -2.80 20.20
N LEU A 398 -29.20 -1.68 20.41
CA LEU A 398 -29.57 -0.70 21.42
C LEU A 398 -30.56 0.33 20.88
N ARG A 399 -31.43 0.80 21.80
CA ARG A 399 -32.25 1.99 21.60
C ARG A 399 -31.99 2.97 22.73
N ASP A 400 -32.39 4.21 22.57
CA ASP A 400 -32.28 5.20 23.63
C ASP A 400 -33.03 4.72 24.88
N GLY A 401 -32.41 4.76 26.08
CA GLY A 401 -32.93 4.27 27.34
C GLY A 401 -32.85 2.76 27.52
N ALA A 402 -32.20 1.99 26.68
CA ALA A 402 -32.08 0.53 26.81
C ALA A 402 -31.19 0.17 28.02
N ASP A 403 -31.58 -0.88 28.75
CA ASP A 403 -30.78 -1.47 29.82
C ASP A 403 -29.62 -2.27 29.23
N ILE A 404 -28.43 -2.10 29.79
CA ILE A 404 -27.22 -2.81 29.33
C ILE A 404 -26.60 -3.61 30.46
N GLU A 405 -25.98 -4.72 30.10
CA GLU A 405 -25.11 -5.50 30.95
C GLU A 405 -23.68 -5.33 30.44
N ILE A 406 -22.81 -4.77 31.29
CA ILE A 406 -21.39 -4.70 31.03
C ILE A 406 -20.80 -5.99 31.60
N PRO A 407 -20.36 -6.94 30.74
CA PRO A 407 -19.70 -8.15 31.22
C PRO A 407 -18.48 -7.72 32.04
N ASN A 408 -18.44 -8.13 33.32
CA ASN A 408 -17.31 -7.88 34.21
C ASN A 408 -16.08 -8.54 33.61
N LEU A 409 -15.35 -7.82 32.77
CA LEU A 409 -14.04 -8.16 32.29
C LEU A 409 -13.01 -7.91 33.42
N THR A 410 -13.07 -8.71 34.47
CA THR A 410 -11.92 -9.00 35.33
C THR A 410 -10.95 -9.94 34.58
N GLY A 411 -10.62 -9.58 33.39
CA GLY A 411 -9.61 -10.21 32.55
C GLY A 411 -9.11 -9.16 31.59
N LYS A 412 -7.82 -8.87 31.65
CA LYS A 412 -7.06 -8.00 30.74
C LYS A 412 -7.81 -7.79 29.43
N ILE A 413 -8.15 -6.54 29.10
CA ILE A 413 -8.52 -6.14 27.75
C ILE A 413 -7.32 -6.51 26.88
N ALA A 414 -7.37 -7.70 26.29
CA ALA A 414 -6.50 -8.02 25.20
C ALA A 414 -6.89 -7.04 24.09
N ALA A 415 -5.98 -6.13 23.75
CA ALA A 415 -6.02 -5.45 22.46
C ALA A 415 -6.36 -6.51 21.40
N PRO A 416 -7.13 -6.21 20.35
CA PRO A 416 -7.39 -7.15 19.28
C PRO A 416 -6.04 -7.55 18.70
N SER A 417 -5.52 -8.67 19.22
CA SER A 417 -4.34 -9.31 18.68
C SER A 417 -4.74 -9.80 17.29
N GLY A 418 -4.33 -9.09 16.27
CA GLY A 418 -4.32 -9.61 14.91
C GLY A 418 -3.75 -11.03 14.95
N GLY A 419 -4.43 -11.95 14.30
CA GLY A 419 -4.35 -13.40 14.26
C GLY A 419 -3.00 -14.16 14.34
N ALA A 420 -1.89 -13.52 14.64
CA ALA A 420 -0.58 -14.17 14.75
C ALA A 420 -0.35 -14.89 16.10
N GLY A 421 -0.90 -14.37 17.22
CA GLY A 421 -0.75 -14.98 18.54
C GLY A 421 -1.60 -16.25 18.74
N ASP A 422 -2.75 -16.28 18.13
CA ASP A 422 -3.68 -17.42 18.19
C ASP A 422 -3.17 -18.59 17.35
N GLU A 423 -2.44 -18.31 16.26
CA GLU A 423 -1.86 -19.32 15.38
C GLU A 423 -0.65 -19.99 16.04
N ALA A 424 0.18 -19.22 16.72
CA ALA A 424 1.31 -19.73 17.49
C ALA A 424 0.85 -20.57 18.71
N ALA A 425 -0.19 -20.13 19.43
CA ALA A 425 -0.77 -20.89 20.54
C ALA A 425 -1.45 -22.18 20.06
N ARG A 426 -2.11 -22.16 18.89
CA ARG A 426 -2.67 -23.34 18.22
C ARG A 426 -1.58 -24.29 17.71
N ALA A 427 -0.49 -23.75 17.18
CA ALA A 427 0.67 -24.54 16.77
C ALA A 427 1.35 -25.22 17.96
N ALA A 428 1.56 -24.50 19.08
CA ALA A 428 2.11 -25.04 20.30
C ALA A 428 1.23 -26.16 20.90
N ARG A 429 -0.08 -25.97 20.97
CA ARG A 429 -1.02 -27.01 21.43
C ARG A 429 -1.03 -28.22 20.50
N ARG A 430 -0.91 -28.04 19.17
CA ARG A 430 -0.79 -29.14 18.23
C ARG A 430 0.50 -29.92 18.42
N ALA A 431 1.63 -29.21 18.65
CA ALA A 431 2.93 -29.83 18.92
C ALA A 431 2.91 -30.66 20.22
N GLN A 432 2.38 -30.12 21.33
CA GLN A 432 2.23 -30.84 22.59
C GLN A 432 1.33 -32.08 22.46
N MET A 433 0.23 -31.96 21.73
CA MET A 433 -0.67 -33.09 21.50
C MET A 433 -0.05 -34.18 20.63
N GLN A 434 0.79 -33.77 19.66
CA GLN A 434 1.53 -34.69 18.81
C GLN A 434 2.65 -35.40 19.58
N GLU A 435 3.35 -34.70 20.45
CA GLU A 435 4.38 -35.27 21.33
C GLU A 435 3.78 -36.29 22.33
N ALA A 436 2.65 -35.94 22.94
CA ALA A 436 1.93 -36.85 23.83
C ALA A 436 1.48 -38.14 23.12
N MET A 437 1.00 -38.03 21.87
CA MET A 437 0.61 -39.20 21.07
C MET A 437 1.84 -40.06 20.72
N THR A 438 2.93 -39.44 20.26
CA THR A 438 4.13 -40.18 19.89
C THR A 438 4.72 -40.93 21.10
N LYS A 439 4.62 -40.32 22.32
CA LYS A 439 5.04 -40.97 23.57
C LYS A 439 4.14 -42.11 23.95
N ALA A 440 2.82 -41.95 23.89
CA ALA A 440 1.84 -42.99 24.23
C ALA A 440 1.83 -44.15 23.24
N CYS A 441 2.12 -43.89 21.96
CA CYS A 441 2.13 -44.92 20.90
C CYS A 441 3.53 -45.41 20.53
N SER A 442 4.59 -45.07 21.28
CA SER A 442 5.97 -45.34 20.91
C SER A 442 6.31 -46.84 20.70
N ALA A 443 5.70 -47.74 21.50
CA ALA A 443 5.82 -49.17 21.36
C ALA A 443 5.14 -49.71 20.12
N ASP A 444 3.93 -49.23 19.85
CA ASP A 444 3.10 -49.63 18.71
C ASP A 444 3.65 -49.13 17.37
N ILE A 445 4.23 -47.91 17.36
CA ILE A 445 4.89 -47.34 16.18
C ILE A 445 6.06 -48.25 15.75
N LYS A 446 6.87 -48.73 16.69
CA LYS A 446 8.00 -49.62 16.38
C LYS A 446 7.53 -50.99 15.90
N LYS A 447 6.38 -51.47 16.39
CA LYS A 447 5.89 -52.82 16.10
C LYS A 447 5.06 -52.88 14.83
N VAL A 448 4.19 -51.89 14.58
CA VAL A 448 3.18 -51.94 13.52
C VAL A 448 3.47 -50.95 12.39
N CYS A 449 4.23 -49.87 12.67
CA CYS A 449 4.49 -48.77 11.75
C CYS A 449 5.97 -48.47 11.55
N ALA A 450 6.83 -49.50 11.54
CA ALA A 450 8.30 -49.39 11.45
C ALA A 450 8.76 -48.70 10.15
N GLU A 451 8.01 -48.72 9.07
CA GLU A 451 8.36 -48.15 7.78
C GLU A 451 7.92 -46.67 7.64
N ALA A 452 7.14 -46.12 8.58
CA ALA A 452 6.66 -44.74 8.52
C ALA A 452 7.75 -43.77 8.98
N THR A 453 8.18 -42.86 8.09
CA THR A 453 9.32 -41.96 8.32
C THR A 453 8.92 -40.58 8.80
N ASN A 454 7.67 -40.17 8.60
CA ASN A 454 7.20 -38.83 8.99
C ASN A 454 5.90 -38.87 9.81
N ALA A 455 5.63 -37.81 10.55
CA ALA A 455 4.50 -37.70 11.47
C ALA A 455 3.11 -37.89 10.82
N ARG A 456 2.99 -37.66 9.52
CA ARG A 456 1.75 -37.86 8.77
C ARG A 456 1.54 -39.33 8.44
N GLU A 457 2.58 -40.03 8.03
CA GLU A 457 2.59 -41.45 7.74
C GLU A 457 2.35 -42.29 8.99
N ILE A 458 3.02 -41.94 10.09
CA ILE A 458 2.81 -42.57 11.40
C ILE A 458 1.34 -42.46 11.81
N ARG A 459 0.73 -41.29 11.67
CA ARG A 459 -0.69 -41.11 12.02
C ARG A 459 -1.63 -41.91 11.13
N MET A 460 -1.38 -41.99 9.83
CA MET A 460 -2.17 -42.76 8.91
C MET A 460 -2.03 -44.28 9.14
N CYS A 461 -0.80 -44.72 9.46
CA CYS A 461 -0.53 -46.11 9.81
C CYS A 461 -1.24 -46.54 11.10
N LEU A 462 -1.13 -45.74 12.19
CA LEU A 462 -1.81 -45.98 13.45
C LEU A 462 -3.34 -45.98 13.29
N PHE A 463 -3.88 -45.15 12.39
CA PHE A 463 -5.30 -45.11 12.13
C PHE A 463 -5.79 -46.35 11.36
N ARG A 464 -5.00 -46.88 10.43
CA ARG A 464 -5.30 -48.07 9.61
C ARG A 464 -5.25 -49.35 10.47
N ASN A 465 -4.32 -49.42 11.43
CA ASN A 465 -4.09 -50.61 12.27
C ASN A 465 -4.64 -50.43 13.70
N ARG A 466 -5.73 -49.66 13.84
CA ARG A 466 -6.28 -49.23 15.14
C ARG A 466 -6.60 -50.39 16.09
N ASP A 467 -7.03 -51.52 15.55
CA ASP A 467 -7.47 -52.67 16.34
C ASP A 467 -6.30 -53.49 16.88
N ASP A 468 -5.10 -53.32 16.34
CA ASP A 468 -3.84 -54.00 16.74
C ASP A 468 -2.98 -53.15 17.68
N LEU A 469 -3.45 -51.97 18.11
CA LEU A 469 -2.72 -51.04 18.98
C LEU A 469 -2.94 -51.36 20.47
N GLY A 470 -1.93 -51.07 21.28
CA GLY A 470 -2.07 -51.15 22.73
C GLY A 470 -3.07 -50.19 23.36
N ALA A 471 -3.63 -50.54 24.52
CA ALA A 471 -4.70 -49.78 25.18
C ALA A 471 -4.38 -48.32 25.40
N ASP A 472 -3.12 -47.97 25.69
CA ASP A 472 -2.70 -46.58 25.93
C ASP A 472 -2.69 -45.77 24.62
N CYS A 473 -2.26 -46.36 23.51
CA CYS A 473 -2.30 -45.74 22.17
C CYS A 473 -3.73 -45.53 21.71
N GLN A 474 -4.62 -46.54 21.87
CA GLN A 474 -6.05 -46.42 21.54
C GLN A 474 -6.72 -45.29 22.33
N LYS A 475 -6.39 -45.14 23.62
CA LYS A 475 -6.92 -44.07 24.49
C LYS A 475 -6.44 -42.70 24.04
N ALA A 476 -5.15 -42.54 23.69
CA ALA A 476 -4.61 -41.29 23.17
C ALA A 476 -5.26 -40.88 21.83
N MET A 477 -5.50 -41.85 20.91
CA MET A 477 -6.20 -41.61 19.65
C MET A 477 -7.66 -41.23 19.83
N SER A 478 -8.38 -41.81 20.80
CA SER A 478 -9.78 -41.47 21.10
C SER A 478 -9.94 -40.04 21.66
N GLN A 479 -9.02 -39.59 22.49
CA GLN A 479 -8.97 -38.24 23.01
C GLN A 479 -8.75 -37.19 21.90
N MET A 480 -7.91 -37.47 20.91
CA MET A 480 -7.75 -36.63 19.72
C MET A 480 -9.04 -36.49 18.92
N ARG A 481 -9.79 -37.56 18.78
CA ARG A 481 -11.05 -37.55 18.01
C ARG A 481 -12.13 -36.69 18.68
N GLN A 482 -12.21 -36.74 20.00
CA GLN A 482 -13.11 -35.89 20.81
C GLN A 482 -12.72 -34.41 20.73
N ALA A 483 -11.44 -34.08 20.74
CA ALA A 483 -10.93 -32.70 20.59
C ALA A 483 -11.15 -32.14 19.16
N GLY A 484 -11.16 -32.98 18.13
CA GLY A 484 -11.43 -32.60 16.74
C GLY A 484 -12.91 -32.56 16.34
N GLY A 485 -13.77 -33.30 17.02
CA GLY A 485 -15.18 -33.53 16.65
C GLY A 485 -16.15 -32.38 17.00
N ARG A 486 -15.82 -31.49 17.91
CA ARG A 486 -16.68 -30.36 18.35
C ARG A 486 -16.86 -29.22 17.30
N ARG A 487 -16.27 -29.31 16.12
CA ARG A 487 -16.31 -28.25 15.06
C ARG A 487 -17.16 -28.57 13.83
N ARG A 488 -17.86 -29.72 13.78
CA ARG A 488 -18.65 -30.07 12.57
C ARG A 488 -20.17 -30.05 12.76
N GLY A 489 -20.66 -29.50 13.90
CA GLY A 489 -22.08 -29.40 14.19
C GLY A 489 -22.60 -27.96 14.25
N GLY A 490 -22.45 -27.17 13.18
CA GLY A 490 -22.94 -25.80 13.14
C GLY A 490 -22.86 -25.20 11.75
N GLY A 491 -23.69 -25.72 10.83
CA GLY A 491 -23.71 -25.16 9.47
C GLY A 491 -24.55 -26.02 8.54
N GLY A 492 -25.85 -25.98 8.71
CA GLY A 492 -26.77 -26.59 7.76
C GLY A 492 -28.21 -26.14 8.05
N GLY A 493 -28.77 -25.34 7.16
CA GLY A 493 -30.21 -25.07 7.12
C GLY A 493 -30.54 -23.61 6.84
N GLY A 494 -31.06 -23.36 5.64
CA GLY A 494 -31.75 -22.13 5.31
C GLY A 494 -31.55 -21.75 3.82
N GLN A 495 -32.54 -22.11 3.04
CA GLN A 495 -32.80 -21.74 1.64
C GLN A 495 -32.79 -20.22 1.43
#